data_bb572e98fd6f8a49501ccd9e2a9a7160
#
_entry.id   bb572e98fd6f8a49501ccd9e2a9a7160
#
_cell.length_a   1.000
_cell.length_b   1.000
_cell.length_c   1.000
_cell.angle_alpha   90.00
_cell.angle_beta   90.00
_cell.angle_gamma   90.00
#
_symmetry.space_group_name_H-M   'P 1'
#
loop_
_entity.id
_entity.type
_entity.pdbx_description
1 polymer ?
#
loop_
_entity_poly.entity_id
_entity_poly.type
_entity_poly.pdbx_seq_one_letter_code
_entity_poly.pdbx_strand_id
1 'polypeptide(L)'
;TGRSANRGECIQACRSLYNLVDSDSGKVLAKNKALLSLKDYSLINRLEDIAEAGACSFKIEGRLKNISYVRNTVSAYSQALDKLVEKHPGKYRRASFGHISNGFQPDLVKTFNRGYTELFLDGHRGKWASMDAPKGMGELVGITASVRPVGKDEIEITIKPQKGNKIILANGDGFAFTSHNGDIVGFRGDVCSGNTIRSKRIQGLTPGVKLFRNISVAFEKSMMNSPCKRLISSEVETVISGDGVSGYVISVSATTEDGRRTTISCNAGTDPARNAEMMKSMVSGQLCKSSGIYNFREAKPLQIDTTDNNIPFVSSAFLNGIRRSLAENLDKQPVLSRPLLNLRSGHNSPTGSILLPAHLNYKYNVANSLAREIYISRGKCNTVDDAYEISHIRGAELMRSKYC
;
A
#
# COMPACT_ATOMS: atom_id res chain seq x y z
N THR A 1 2.91 26.66 21.99
CA THR A 1 1.69 26.32 21.23
C THR A 1 0.66 25.55 22.07
N GLY A 2 1.07 24.96 23.21
CA GLY A 2 0.22 24.10 24.06
C GLY A 2 -0.17 22.75 23.43
N ARG A 3 0.28 22.45 22.20
CA ARG A 3 -0.01 21.20 21.47
C ARG A 3 1.12 20.20 21.67
N SER A 4 0.77 18.92 21.81
CA SER A 4 1.75 17.82 21.97
C SER A 4 1.50 16.71 20.98
N ALA A 5 2.56 16.17 20.40
CA ALA A 5 2.51 15.01 19.53
C ALA A 5 2.00 13.77 20.25
N ASN A 6 2.29 13.62 21.56
CA ASN A 6 1.82 12.52 22.39
C ASN A 6 0.29 12.53 22.57
N ARG A 7 -0.34 13.71 22.47
CA ARG A 7 -1.80 13.86 22.45
C ARG A 7 -2.40 13.84 21.03
N GLY A 8 -1.63 13.45 20.02
CA GLY A 8 -2.08 13.44 18.63
C GLY A 8 -2.13 14.82 17.96
N GLU A 9 -1.66 15.87 18.61
CA GLU A 9 -1.76 17.27 18.17
C GLU A 9 -0.43 17.80 17.61
N CYS A 10 0.28 16.98 16.83
CA CYS A 10 1.57 17.37 16.26
C CYS A 10 1.44 18.61 15.36
N ILE A 11 2.26 19.62 15.63
CA ILE A 11 2.36 20.84 14.81
C ILE A 11 3.26 20.68 13.58
N GLN A 12 3.85 19.50 13.39
CA GLN A 12 4.79 19.20 12.30
C GLN A 12 6.01 20.14 12.26
N ALA A 13 6.59 20.48 13.40
CA ALA A 13 7.78 21.31 13.49
C ALA A 13 8.92 20.83 12.59
N CYS A 14 9.09 19.50 12.44
CA CYS A 14 10.06 18.91 11.54
C CYS A 14 9.82 19.24 10.04
N ARG A 15 8.70 19.84 9.67
CA ARG A 15 8.36 20.26 8.29
C ARG A 15 8.43 21.78 8.09
N SER A 16 8.77 22.51 9.14
CA SER A 16 8.99 23.95 9.08
C SER A 16 10.34 24.27 8.44
N LEU A 17 10.48 25.51 7.98
CA LEU A 17 11.72 26.01 7.44
C LEU A 17 12.55 26.63 8.58
N TYR A 18 13.84 26.38 8.58
CA TYR A 18 14.79 26.81 9.60
C TYR A 18 16.04 27.46 8.99
N ASN A 19 16.70 28.26 9.79
CA ASN A 19 18.06 28.71 9.51
C ASN A 19 19.03 27.83 10.29
N LEU A 20 20.10 27.39 9.66
CA LEU A 20 21.24 26.76 10.32
C LEU A 20 22.25 27.84 10.64
N VAL A 21 22.57 28.00 11.93
CA VAL A 21 23.50 29.01 12.44
C VAL A 21 24.62 28.29 13.17
N ASP A 22 25.85 28.65 12.87
CA ASP A 22 27.00 28.19 13.63
C ASP A 22 26.96 28.80 15.02
N SER A 23 27.06 27.97 16.06
CA SER A 23 26.88 28.41 17.47
C SER A 23 27.98 29.33 17.95
N ASP A 24 29.19 29.17 17.43
CA ASP A 24 30.38 29.89 17.95
C ASP A 24 30.55 31.22 17.21
N SER A 25 30.41 31.21 15.90
CA SER A 25 30.60 32.41 15.08
C SER A 25 29.33 33.22 14.81
N GLY A 26 28.13 32.65 15.09
CA GLY A 26 26.85 33.25 14.73
C GLY A 26 26.58 33.29 13.23
N LYS A 27 27.43 32.66 12.39
CA LYS A 27 27.32 32.67 10.94
C LYS A 27 26.15 31.80 10.48
N VAL A 28 25.31 32.35 9.61
CA VAL A 28 24.24 31.59 8.96
C VAL A 28 24.81 30.68 7.87
N LEU A 29 24.79 29.37 8.08
CA LEU A 29 25.29 28.34 7.16
C LEU A 29 24.25 27.93 6.12
N ALA A 30 22.97 27.91 6.49
CA ALA A 30 21.86 27.70 5.58
C ALA A 30 20.64 28.51 6.03
N LYS A 31 19.92 29.10 5.07
CA LYS A 31 18.76 29.95 5.37
C LYS A 31 17.52 29.37 4.73
N ASN A 32 16.42 29.40 5.48
CA ASN A 32 15.08 29.02 5.02
C ASN A 32 15.01 27.63 4.38
N LYS A 33 15.56 26.62 5.07
CA LYS A 33 15.62 25.24 4.62
C LYS A 33 14.81 24.29 5.52
N ALA A 34 14.28 23.22 4.92
CA ALA A 34 13.56 22.16 5.65
C ALA A 34 14.55 21.20 6.36
N LEU A 35 15.39 21.72 7.22
CA LEU A 35 16.55 21.02 7.80
C LEU A 35 16.18 19.75 8.58
N LEU A 36 15.00 19.69 9.16
CA LEU A 36 14.49 18.56 9.94
C LEU A 36 13.59 17.64 9.14
N SER A 37 13.33 17.94 7.85
CA SER A 37 12.43 17.15 7.01
C SER A 37 13.07 15.84 6.60
N LEU A 38 12.52 14.73 7.11
CA LEU A 38 12.90 13.38 6.70
C LEU A 38 12.24 13.00 5.38
N LYS A 39 12.91 12.19 4.60
CA LYS A 39 12.31 11.42 3.52
C LYS A 39 11.30 10.40 4.08
N ASP A 40 10.43 9.91 3.22
CA ASP A 40 9.47 8.88 3.62
C ASP A 40 10.19 7.53 3.76
N TYR A 41 9.93 6.86 4.88
CA TYR A 41 10.51 5.55 5.17
C TYR A 41 9.86 4.48 4.31
N SER A 42 10.63 3.76 3.53
CA SER A 42 10.13 2.68 2.69
C SER A 42 11.10 1.50 2.68
N LEU A 43 10.57 0.34 3.01
CA LEU A 43 11.30 -0.93 3.07
C LEU A 43 10.80 -1.94 2.03
N ILE A 44 10.15 -1.48 0.98
CA ILE A 44 9.55 -2.36 -0.03
C ILE A 44 10.58 -3.30 -0.67
N ASN A 45 11.81 -2.83 -0.87
CA ASN A 45 12.91 -3.60 -1.45
C ASN A 45 13.65 -4.48 -0.43
N ARG A 46 13.30 -4.37 0.85
CA ARG A 46 13.96 -5.05 1.97
C ARG A 46 12.99 -5.96 2.74
N LEU A 47 11.81 -6.26 2.15
CA LEU A 47 10.78 -7.08 2.81
C LEU A 47 11.29 -8.48 3.16
N GLU A 48 12.12 -9.07 2.32
CA GLU A 48 12.71 -10.39 2.57
C GLU A 48 13.64 -10.36 3.77
N ASP A 49 14.56 -9.40 3.84
CA ASP A 49 15.51 -9.25 4.95
C ASP A 49 14.77 -9.06 6.28
N ILE A 50 13.70 -8.25 6.26
CA ILE A 50 12.91 -7.96 7.45
C ILE A 50 12.09 -9.19 7.88
N ALA A 51 11.53 -9.93 6.92
CA ALA A 51 10.81 -11.16 7.19
C ALA A 51 11.76 -12.25 7.74
N GLU A 52 12.98 -12.33 7.22
CA GLU A 52 14.02 -13.23 7.73
C GLU A 52 14.47 -12.88 9.15
N ALA A 53 14.50 -11.59 9.47
CA ALA A 53 14.75 -11.10 10.82
C ALA A 53 13.58 -11.37 11.80
N GLY A 54 12.47 -11.96 11.32
CA GLY A 54 11.34 -12.39 12.13
C GLY A 54 10.12 -11.47 12.13
N ALA A 55 10.11 -10.40 11.34
CA ALA A 55 8.92 -9.56 11.22
C ALA A 55 7.81 -10.29 10.44
N CYS A 56 6.65 -10.47 11.06
CA CYS A 56 5.49 -11.16 10.49
C CYS A 56 4.30 -10.23 10.21
N SER A 57 4.40 -8.95 10.54
CA SER A 57 3.37 -7.95 10.32
C SER A 57 3.98 -6.60 9.93
N PHE A 58 3.40 -5.96 8.91
CA PHE A 58 3.89 -4.70 8.37
C PHE A 58 2.78 -3.64 8.46
N LYS A 59 3.07 -2.54 9.15
CA LYS A 59 2.16 -1.42 9.29
C LYS A 59 2.49 -0.34 8.27
N ILE A 60 1.51 0.01 7.43
CA ILE A 60 1.62 1.11 6.47
C ILE A 60 1.00 2.36 7.08
N GLU A 61 1.76 3.44 7.16
CA GLU A 61 1.30 4.73 7.65
C GLU A 61 0.80 5.60 6.49
N GLY A 62 -0.42 6.15 6.65
CA GLY A 62 -1.07 6.95 5.61
C GLY A 62 -1.93 8.08 6.16
N ARG A 63 -1.69 8.53 7.40
CA ARG A 63 -2.46 9.61 8.01
C ARG A 63 -2.47 10.87 7.12
N LEU A 64 -3.64 11.43 6.90
CA LEU A 64 -3.87 12.61 6.04
C LEU A 64 -3.45 12.41 4.58
N LYS A 65 -3.40 11.17 4.09
CA LYS A 65 -3.17 10.84 2.70
C LYS A 65 -4.48 10.62 1.96
N ASN A 66 -4.49 10.94 0.67
CA ASN A 66 -5.64 10.70 -0.20
C ASN A 66 -5.78 9.21 -0.54
N ILE A 67 -6.93 8.86 -1.12
CA ILE A 67 -7.25 7.50 -1.51
C ILE A 67 -6.25 6.91 -2.51
N SER A 68 -5.73 7.73 -3.43
CA SER A 68 -4.74 7.32 -4.43
C SER A 68 -3.45 6.83 -3.79
N TYR A 69 -2.95 7.55 -2.80
CA TYR A 69 -1.79 7.12 -2.03
C TYR A 69 -2.04 5.77 -1.34
N VAL A 70 -3.19 5.61 -0.69
CA VAL A 70 -3.52 4.37 0.03
C VAL A 70 -3.61 3.19 -0.94
N ARG A 71 -4.37 3.34 -2.03
CA ARG A 71 -4.52 2.26 -3.04
C ARG A 71 -3.18 1.88 -3.65
N ASN A 72 -2.39 2.84 -4.08
CA ASN A 72 -1.09 2.62 -4.69
C ASN A 72 -0.12 1.92 -3.73
N THR A 73 0.02 2.44 -2.51
CA THR A 73 0.96 1.90 -1.52
C THR A 73 0.58 0.50 -1.07
N VAL A 74 -0.70 0.29 -0.72
CA VAL A 74 -1.18 -1.04 -0.30
C VAL A 74 -1.02 -2.06 -1.43
N SER A 75 -1.34 -1.68 -2.68
CA SER A 75 -1.17 -2.56 -3.84
C SER A 75 0.30 -2.92 -4.08
N ALA A 76 1.22 -1.95 -3.97
CA ALA A 76 2.66 -2.19 -4.15
C ALA A 76 3.19 -3.19 -3.11
N TYR A 77 2.88 -2.97 -1.84
CA TYR A 77 3.31 -3.87 -0.76
C TYR A 77 2.63 -5.23 -0.82
N SER A 78 1.35 -5.29 -1.21
CA SER A 78 0.66 -6.57 -1.41
C SER A 78 1.33 -7.42 -2.48
N GLN A 79 1.62 -6.84 -3.66
CA GLN A 79 2.33 -7.55 -4.74
C GLN A 79 3.75 -7.96 -4.31
N ALA A 80 4.46 -7.13 -3.56
CA ALA A 80 5.79 -7.47 -3.07
C ALA A 80 5.76 -8.65 -2.07
N LEU A 81 4.74 -8.70 -1.21
CA LEU A 81 4.54 -9.83 -0.29
C LEU A 81 4.10 -11.11 -1.02
N ASP A 82 3.28 -11.00 -2.06
CA ASP A 82 2.90 -12.16 -2.87
C ASP A 82 4.14 -12.78 -3.54
N LYS A 83 5.01 -11.94 -4.14
CA LYS A 83 6.30 -12.39 -4.70
C LYS A 83 7.23 -13.05 -3.66
N LEU A 84 7.25 -12.53 -2.43
CA LEU A 84 8.03 -13.13 -1.34
C LEU A 84 7.49 -14.52 -0.97
N VAL A 85 6.18 -14.68 -0.90
CA VAL A 85 5.52 -15.97 -0.63
C VAL A 85 5.75 -16.95 -1.78
N GLU A 86 5.64 -16.51 -3.03
CA GLU A 86 5.92 -17.32 -4.23
C GLU A 86 7.37 -17.78 -4.28
N LYS A 87 8.31 -16.94 -3.88
CA LYS A 87 9.74 -17.27 -3.81
C LYS A 87 10.04 -18.32 -2.72
N HIS A 88 9.31 -18.31 -1.61
CA HIS A 88 9.55 -19.17 -0.45
C HIS A 88 8.27 -19.82 0.08
N PRO A 89 7.56 -20.66 -0.70
CA PRO A 89 6.24 -21.18 -0.34
C PRO A 89 6.23 -22.09 0.90
N GLY A 90 7.34 -22.73 1.20
CA GLY A 90 7.51 -23.57 2.41
C GLY A 90 7.82 -22.78 3.69
N LYS A 91 8.26 -21.51 3.55
CA LYS A 91 8.69 -20.65 4.67
C LYS A 91 7.67 -19.60 5.03
N TYR A 92 7.03 -18.99 4.03
CA TYR A 92 6.07 -17.91 4.21
C TYR A 92 4.71 -18.22 3.60
N ARG A 93 3.67 -17.68 4.21
CA ARG A 93 2.32 -17.68 3.69
C ARG A 93 1.60 -16.38 4.08
N ARG A 94 0.61 -15.98 3.31
CA ARG A 94 -0.26 -14.86 3.68
C ARG A 94 -1.08 -15.23 4.91
N ALA A 95 -1.19 -14.31 5.87
CA ALA A 95 -2.07 -14.50 7.02
C ALA A 95 -3.54 -14.43 6.63
N SER A 96 -3.86 -13.66 5.59
CA SER A 96 -5.22 -13.51 5.06
C SER A 96 -5.45 -14.44 3.86
N PHE A 97 -6.68 -14.89 3.69
CA PHE A 97 -7.11 -15.60 2.48
C PHE A 97 -7.37 -14.64 1.33
N GLY A 98 -7.38 -15.13 0.12
CA GLY A 98 -7.69 -14.40 -1.10
C GLY A 98 -6.48 -13.69 -1.71
N HIS A 99 -6.61 -13.43 -3.01
CA HIS A 99 -5.65 -12.69 -3.81
C HIS A 99 -6.25 -11.37 -4.26
N ILE A 100 -5.45 -10.31 -4.27
CA ILE A 100 -5.89 -9.01 -4.74
C ILE A 100 -5.60 -8.93 -6.24
N SER A 101 -6.67 -8.80 -7.03
CA SER A 101 -6.55 -8.45 -8.44
C SER A 101 -6.53 -6.95 -8.58
N ASN A 102 -5.37 -6.39 -8.89
CA ASN A 102 -5.21 -4.98 -9.21
C ASN A 102 -5.30 -4.83 -10.74
N GLY A 103 -6.19 -3.98 -11.21
CA GLY A 103 -6.28 -3.65 -12.63
C GLY A 103 -5.25 -2.59 -13.07
N PHE A 104 -4.29 -2.21 -12.21
CA PHE A 104 -3.22 -1.26 -12.50
C PHE A 104 -1.89 -1.75 -11.91
N GLN A 105 -0.79 -1.27 -12.49
CA GLN A 105 0.55 -1.50 -11.94
C GLN A 105 0.89 -0.40 -10.94
N PRO A 106 1.10 -0.72 -9.65
CA PRO A 106 1.45 0.27 -8.66
C PRO A 106 2.85 0.86 -8.89
N ASP A 107 2.98 2.15 -8.63
CA ASP A 107 4.23 2.90 -8.74
C ASP A 107 4.29 3.95 -7.62
N LEU A 108 5.10 3.69 -6.61
CA LEU A 108 5.17 4.53 -5.41
C LEU A 108 5.67 5.96 -5.70
N VAL A 109 6.39 6.17 -6.80
CA VAL A 109 6.92 7.49 -7.16
C VAL A 109 5.82 8.41 -7.68
N LYS A 110 4.74 7.86 -8.24
CA LYS A 110 3.63 8.62 -8.85
C LYS A 110 2.59 9.15 -7.87
N THR A 111 2.67 8.77 -6.60
CA THR A 111 1.84 9.34 -5.54
C THR A 111 2.69 10.16 -4.57
N PHE A 112 2.05 10.78 -3.59
CA PHE A 112 2.77 11.64 -2.65
C PHE A 112 3.98 10.93 -2.02
N ASN A 113 5.16 11.51 -2.19
CA ASN A 113 6.38 11.13 -1.50
C ASN A 113 7.37 12.30 -1.41
N ARG A 114 8.28 12.24 -0.43
CA ARG A 114 9.39 13.21 -0.23
C ARG A 114 10.73 12.63 -0.63
N GLY A 115 10.71 11.65 -1.53
CA GLY A 115 11.79 10.71 -1.74
C GLY A 115 11.81 9.65 -0.65
N TYR A 116 12.44 8.51 -0.93
CA TYR A 116 12.45 7.36 -0.03
C TYR A 116 13.79 7.19 0.67
N THR A 117 13.75 6.59 1.85
CA THR A 117 14.92 6.22 2.64
C THR A 117 14.65 4.92 3.40
N GLU A 118 15.69 4.13 3.58
CA GLU A 118 15.70 2.97 4.47
C GLU A 118 16.24 3.33 5.88
N LEU A 119 16.39 4.62 6.16
CA LEU A 119 16.98 5.18 7.39
C LEU A 119 18.33 4.53 7.72
N PHE A 120 18.40 3.81 8.83
CA PHE A 120 19.62 3.21 9.38
C PHE A 120 19.58 1.67 9.34
N LEU A 121 18.79 1.08 8.44
CA LEU A 121 18.58 -0.37 8.40
C LEU A 121 19.90 -1.16 8.38
N ASP A 122 20.89 -0.69 7.61
CA ASP A 122 22.21 -1.30 7.51
C ASP A 122 23.25 -0.66 8.47
N GLY A 123 22.81 0.06 9.49
CA GLY A 123 23.69 0.75 10.45
C GLY A 123 24.38 2.01 9.91
N HIS A 124 24.17 2.35 8.65
CA HIS A 124 24.79 3.49 8.00
C HIS A 124 23.82 4.70 7.92
N ARG A 125 24.37 5.90 8.13
CA ARG A 125 23.63 7.14 7.92
C ARG A 125 23.58 7.49 6.44
N GLY A 126 22.61 6.96 5.70
CA GLY A 126 22.37 7.29 4.30
C GLY A 126 21.79 8.69 4.07
N LYS A 127 21.31 8.97 2.85
CA LYS A 127 20.62 10.21 2.49
C LYS A 127 19.16 10.20 3.00
N TRP A 128 18.94 10.35 4.28
CA TRP A 128 17.65 10.21 4.94
C TRP A 128 16.87 11.52 5.12
N ALA A 129 17.49 12.68 4.89
CA ALA A 129 16.85 13.98 5.01
C ALA A 129 16.58 14.60 3.61
N SER A 130 15.51 15.35 3.50
CA SER A 130 15.16 16.16 2.34
C SER A 130 15.20 17.63 2.74
N MET A 131 16.33 18.29 2.49
CA MET A 131 16.54 19.69 2.89
C MET A 131 15.79 20.71 2.04
N ASP A 132 15.47 20.35 0.81
CA ASP A 132 14.93 21.29 -0.18
C ASP A 132 13.42 21.34 -0.19
N ALA A 133 12.73 20.33 0.36
CA ALA A 133 11.29 20.26 0.28
C ALA A 133 10.65 19.73 1.57
N PRO A 134 9.84 20.53 2.27
CA PRO A 134 8.98 20.06 3.34
C PRO A 134 7.78 19.27 2.82
N LYS A 135 7.46 19.40 1.51
CA LYS A 135 6.34 18.76 0.82
C LYS A 135 6.87 17.78 -0.23
N GLY A 136 6.01 16.84 -0.65
CA GLY A 136 6.33 15.93 -1.75
C GLY A 136 6.44 16.69 -3.07
N MET A 137 7.52 16.42 -3.80
CA MET A 137 7.77 17.01 -5.13
C MET A 137 7.19 16.13 -6.26
N GLY A 138 7.12 14.80 -6.03
CA GLY A 138 6.73 13.85 -7.06
C GLY A 138 7.89 13.35 -7.90
N GLU A 139 7.57 12.90 -9.11
CA GLU A 139 8.48 12.30 -10.09
C GLU A 139 9.27 13.37 -10.85
N LEU A 140 10.60 13.27 -10.91
CA LEU A 140 11.41 14.20 -11.71
C LEU A 140 11.17 13.96 -13.20
N VAL A 141 10.55 14.91 -13.91
CA VAL A 141 10.27 14.81 -15.34
C VAL A 141 11.43 15.32 -16.21
N GLY A 142 12.23 16.23 -15.71
CA GLY A 142 13.38 16.77 -16.42
C GLY A 142 13.76 18.16 -15.94
N ILE A 143 14.44 18.89 -16.84
CA ILE A 143 14.88 20.26 -16.60
C ILE A 143 14.19 21.15 -17.66
N THR A 144 13.70 22.32 -17.26
CA THR A 144 13.17 23.31 -18.18
C THR A 144 14.23 23.78 -19.16
N ALA A 145 14.05 23.51 -20.46
CA ALA A 145 14.94 23.96 -21.51
C ALA A 145 14.60 25.40 -21.95
N SER A 146 13.32 25.72 -22.07
CA SER A 146 12.84 27.07 -22.38
C SER A 146 11.51 27.33 -21.68
N VAL A 147 11.27 28.61 -21.39
CA VAL A 147 9.99 29.14 -20.90
C VAL A 147 9.66 30.38 -21.74
N ARG A 148 8.62 30.31 -22.55
CA ARG A 148 8.27 31.35 -23.49
C ARG A 148 6.83 31.82 -23.24
N PRO A 149 6.55 33.13 -23.21
CA PRO A 149 5.19 33.61 -23.13
C PRO A 149 4.40 33.28 -24.42
N VAL A 150 3.13 32.90 -24.25
CA VAL A 150 2.16 32.64 -25.32
C VAL A 150 0.94 33.49 -25.01
N GLY A 151 0.83 34.63 -25.74
CA GLY A 151 -0.20 35.62 -25.42
C GLY A 151 0.04 36.37 -24.11
N LYS A 152 -1.03 36.85 -23.46
CA LYS A 152 -0.94 37.67 -22.23
C LYS A 152 -0.78 36.87 -20.97
N ASP A 153 -1.46 35.73 -20.86
CA ASP A 153 -1.65 35.02 -19.59
C ASP A 153 -1.11 33.59 -19.57
N GLU A 154 -0.54 33.13 -20.68
CA GLU A 154 -0.01 31.75 -20.79
C GLU A 154 1.49 31.73 -21.07
N ILE A 155 2.06 30.59 -20.76
CA ILE A 155 3.45 30.25 -21.08
C ILE A 155 3.53 28.85 -21.70
N GLU A 156 4.52 28.69 -22.55
CA GLU A 156 4.94 27.40 -23.08
C GLU A 156 6.30 27.02 -22.48
N ILE A 157 6.34 25.85 -21.90
CA ILE A 157 7.51 25.30 -21.23
C ILE A 157 7.99 24.10 -22.03
N THR A 158 9.24 24.13 -22.49
CA THR A 158 9.89 22.97 -23.11
C THR A 158 10.77 22.29 -22.07
N ILE A 159 10.66 20.97 -21.96
CA ILE A 159 11.43 20.16 -21.01
C ILE A 159 12.49 19.39 -21.75
N LYS A 160 13.70 19.34 -21.19
CA LYS A 160 14.73 18.38 -21.52
C LYS A 160 14.56 17.17 -20.58
N PRO A 161 14.06 16.01 -21.06
CA PRO A 161 13.83 14.84 -20.23
C PRO A 161 15.13 14.33 -19.58
N GLN A 162 15.01 13.68 -18.44
CA GLN A 162 16.15 13.01 -17.85
C GLN A 162 16.53 11.80 -18.72
N LYS A 163 17.83 11.60 -18.91
CA LYS A 163 18.36 10.49 -19.73
C LYS A 163 17.86 9.14 -19.22
N GLY A 164 17.24 8.35 -20.10
CA GLY A 164 16.67 7.03 -19.75
C GLY A 164 15.22 7.03 -19.25
N ASN A 165 14.60 8.18 -19.05
CA ASN A 165 13.20 8.28 -18.55
C ASN A 165 12.25 8.65 -19.69
N LYS A 166 11.41 7.71 -20.14
CA LYS A 166 10.28 7.97 -21.04
C LYS A 166 9.05 8.38 -20.23
N ILE A 167 8.95 9.66 -19.88
CA ILE A 167 7.76 10.18 -19.21
C ILE A 167 6.79 10.71 -20.28
N ILE A 168 5.60 10.13 -20.32
CA ILE A 168 4.51 10.64 -21.17
C ILE A 168 3.72 11.64 -20.33
N LEU A 169 3.70 12.90 -20.78
CA LEU A 169 2.93 13.95 -20.16
C LEU A 169 1.49 13.92 -20.67
N ALA A 170 0.53 14.24 -19.81
CA ALA A 170 -0.89 14.29 -20.16
C ALA A 170 -1.51 15.63 -19.74
N ASN A 171 -2.54 16.04 -20.49
CA ASN A 171 -3.30 17.24 -20.15
C ASN A 171 -3.88 17.12 -18.74
N GLY A 172 -3.68 18.15 -17.95
CA GLY A 172 -4.11 18.19 -16.55
C GLY A 172 -3.11 17.62 -15.55
N ASP A 173 -1.94 17.13 -15.98
CA ASP A 173 -0.88 16.74 -15.07
C ASP A 173 -0.49 17.91 -14.14
N GLY A 174 -0.25 17.59 -12.87
CA GLY A 174 0.24 18.56 -11.89
C GLY A 174 1.75 18.56 -11.84
N PHE A 175 2.34 19.74 -11.85
CA PHE A 175 3.78 19.93 -11.81
C PHE A 175 4.20 20.76 -10.60
N ALA A 176 5.46 20.62 -10.18
CA ALA A 176 6.04 21.42 -9.12
C ALA A 176 7.52 21.67 -9.39
N PHE A 177 8.02 22.80 -8.90
CA PHE A 177 9.43 23.16 -8.91
C PHE A 177 9.79 23.97 -7.66
N THR A 178 11.08 24.06 -7.37
CA THR A 178 11.58 24.93 -6.30
C THR A 178 11.99 26.27 -6.90
N SER A 179 11.39 27.36 -6.41
CA SER A 179 11.72 28.73 -6.80
C SER A 179 13.10 29.15 -6.28
N HIS A 180 13.62 30.28 -6.75
CA HIS A 180 14.88 30.83 -6.24
C HIS A 180 14.87 31.13 -4.73
N ASN A 181 13.68 31.41 -4.17
CA ASN A 181 13.51 31.66 -2.75
C ASN A 181 13.44 30.37 -1.91
N GLY A 182 13.48 29.20 -2.55
CA GLY A 182 13.34 27.91 -1.89
C GLY A 182 11.89 27.44 -1.71
N ASP A 183 10.91 28.20 -2.20
CA ASP A 183 9.50 27.83 -2.11
C ASP A 183 9.14 26.80 -3.17
N ILE A 184 8.24 25.85 -2.81
CA ILE A 184 7.68 24.92 -3.78
C ILE A 184 6.48 25.58 -4.44
N VAL A 185 6.58 25.79 -5.74
CA VAL A 185 5.52 26.32 -6.59
C VAL A 185 4.92 25.18 -7.41
N GLY A 186 3.61 24.96 -7.25
CA GLY A 186 2.85 23.99 -8.02
C GLY A 186 2.05 24.65 -9.14
N PHE A 187 1.89 23.95 -10.26
CA PHE A 187 1.04 24.40 -11.36
C PHE A 187 0.45 23.22 -12.13
N ARG A 188 -0.55 23.47 -12.93
CA ARG A 188 -1.20 22.49 -13.78
C ARG A 188 -0.75 22.68 -15.23
N GLY A 189 -0.45 21.58 -15.92
CA GLY A 189 -0.25 21.59 -17.36
C GLY A 189 -1.59 21.49 -18.08
N ASP A 190 -2.06 22.59 -18.66
CA ASP A 190 -3.37 22.61 -19.32
C ASP A 190 -3.33 21.84 -20.64
N VAL A 191 -2.27 22.02 -21.43
CA VAL A 191 -2.00 21.24 -22.64
C VAL A 191 -0.58 20.70 -22.59
N CYS A 192 -0.47 19.38 -22.75
CA CYS A 192 0.81 18.67 -22.77
C CYS A 192 0.96 17.92 -24.11
N SER A 193 2.06 18.14 -24.81
CA SER A 193 2.36 17.48 -26.08
C SER A 193 3.86 17.18 -26.18
N GLY A 194 4.22 15.91 -26.27
CA GLY A 194 5.62 15.50 -26.23
C GLY A 194 6.33 16.03 -24.98
N ASN A 195 7.34 16.86 -25.17
CA ASN A 195 8.11 17.48 -24.08
C ASN A 195 7.67 18.94 -23.79
N THR A 196 6.52 19.34 -24.29
CA THR A 196 6.02 20.72 -24.16
C THR A 196 4.80 20.77 -23.26
N ILE A 197 4.77 21.77 -22.38
CA ILE A 197 3.65 22.05 -21.48
C ILE A 197 3.19 23.48 -21.71
N ARG A 198 1.89 23.69 -21.92
CA ARG A 198 1.24 25.00 -21.83
C ARG A 198 0.50 25.12 -20.52
N SER A 199 0.63 26.25 -19.88
CA SER A 199 0.03 26.57 -18.59
C SER A 199 -0.18 28.06 -18.45
N LYS A 200 -1.01 28.46 -17.49
CA LYS A 200 -1.09 29.85 -17.06
C LYS A 200 0.30 30.35 -16.64
N ARG A 201 0.49 31.68 -16.72
CA ARG A 201 1.76 32.31 -16.35
C ARG A 201 2.15 31.96 -14.90
N ILE A 202 3.39 31.49 -14.72
CA ILE A 202 3.91 31.03 -13.43
C ILE A 202 5.08 31.93 -13.04
N GLN A 203 5.01 32.49 -11.84
CA GLN A 203 6.08 33.34 -11.33
C GLN A 203 7.27 32.50 -10.88
N GLY A 204 8.48 32.90 -11.23
CA GLY A 204 9.73 32.28 -10.80
C GLY A 204 10.15 31.02 -11.56
N LEU A 205 9.41 30.60 -12.59
CA LEU A 205 9.84 29.50 -13.45
C LEU A 205 10.74 30.03 -14.56
N THR A 206 11.97 29.54 -14.62
CA THR A 206 13.00 29.92 -15.59
C THR A 206 13.63 28.69 -16.24
N PRO A 207 14.34 28.83 -17.36
CA PRO A 207 15.18 27.75 -17.91
C PRO A 207 16.20 27.26 -16.89
N GLY A 208 16.54 25.95 -16.94
CA GLY A 208 17.48 25.32 -16.04
C GLY A 208 16.89 24.78 -14.73
N VAL A 209 15.61 25.01 -14.47
CA VAL A 209 14.94 24.56 -13.24
C VAL A 209 14.52 23.09 -13.37
N LYS A 210 14.74 22.28 -12.31
CA LYS A 210 14.22 20.91 -12.23
C LYS A 210 12.71 20.94 -12.08
N LEU A 211 12.01 20.24 -12.96
CA LEU A 211 10.56 20.11 -12.95
C LEU A 211 10.15 18.70 -12.49
N PHE A 212 9.21 18.66 -11.58
CA PHE A 212 8.67 17.41 -11.02
C PHE A 212 7.19 17.32 -11.35
N ARG A 213 6.69 16.09 -11.54
CA ARG A 213 5.27 15.79 -11.69
C ARG A 213 4.74 15.20 -10.38
N ASN A 214 3.86 15.93 -9.71
CA ASN A 214 3.25 15.54 -8.45
C ASN A 214 1.85 14.90 -8.62
N ILE A 215 1.22 15.07 -9.78
CA ILE A 215 -0.03 14.41 -10.17
C ILE A 215 0.12 13.91 -11.61
N SER A 216 -0.02 12.60 -11.81
CA SER A 216 -0.14 11.99 -13.13
C SER A 216 -1.59 11.62 -13.38
N VAL A 217 -2.27 12.38 -14.23
CA VAL A 217 -3.70 12.18 -14.55
C VAL A 217 -3.95 10.79 -15.16
N ALA A 218 -3.06 10.34 -16.02
CA ALA A 218 -3.16 9.01 -16.63
C ALA A 218 -3.05 7.89 -15.59
N PHE A 219 -2.13 8.02 -14.63
CA PHE A 219 -1.96 7.05 -13.54
C PHE A 219 -3.16 7.08 -12.59
N GLU A 220 -3.62 8.27 -12.18
CA GLU A 220 -4.81 8.43 -11.33
C GLU A 220 -6.05 7.79 -11.98
N LYS A 221 -6.31 8.05 -13.28
CA LYS A 221 -7.41 7.44 -14.03
C LYS A 221 -7.26 5.92 -14.10
N SER A 222 -6.07 5.41 -14.41
CA SER A 222 -5.80 3.97 -14.46
C SER A 222 -6.11 3.31 -13.13
N MET A 223 -5.63 3.89 -12.04
CA MET A 223 -5.83 3.37 -10.69
C MET A 223 -7.30 3.47 -10.24
N MET A 224 -7.98 4.59 -10.49
CA MET A 224 -9.36 4.79 -10.04
C MET A 224 -10.37 3.97 -10.82
N ASN A 225 -10.15 3.78 -12.11
CA ASN A 225 -11.02 3.00 -12.99
C ASN A 225 -10.76 1.48 -12.90
N SER A 226 -9.66 1.08 -12.30
CA SER A 226 -9.31 -0.34 -12.17
C SER A 226 -10.07 -0.98 -11.01
N PRO A 227 -10.79 -2.07 -11.23
CA PRO A 227 -11.41 -2.80 -10.14
C PRO A 227 -10.32 -3.40 -9.25
N CYS A 228 -10.27 -2.99 -7.99
CA CYS A 228 -9.47 -3.64 -6.98
C CYS A 228 -10.39 -4.59 -6.21
N LYS A 229 -10.29 -5.88 -6.50
CA LYS A 229 -11.08 -6.92 -5.83
C LYS A 229 -10.16 -7.90 -5.14
N ARG A 230 -10.50 -8.25 -3.91
CA ARG A 230 -9.94 -9.40 -3.24
C ARG A 230 -10.81 -10.61 -3.62
N LEU A 231 -10.22 -11.59 -4.28
CA LEU A 231 -10.91 -12.80 -4.71
C LEU A 231 -10.41 -13.99 -3.90
N ILE A 232 -11.35 -14.74 -3.33
CA ILE A 232 -11.10 -15.97 -2.60
C ILE A 232 -11.15 -17.12 -3.59
N SER A 233 -10.08 -17.90 -3.68
CA SER A 233 -10.05 -19.11 -4.51
C SER A 233 -11.06 -20.10 -4.01
N SER A 234 -11.87 -20.60 -4.93
CA SER A 234 -12.98 -21.51 -4.66
C SER A 234 -12.98 -22.63 -5.67
N GLU A 235 -12.92 -23.84 -5.22
CA GLU A 235 -12.99 -25.04 -6.03
C GLU A 235 -14.42 -25.50 -6.15
N VAL A 236 -14.88 -25.83 -7.37
CA VAL A 236 -16.21 -26.38 -7.63
C VAL A 236 -16.11 -27.78 -8.20
N GLU A 237 -17.00 -28.65 -7.72
CA GLU A 237 -17.25 -29.97 -8.26
C GLU A 237 -18.68 -30.01 -8.72
N THR A 238 -18.91 -30.43 -9.95
CA THR A 238 -20.24 -30.50 -10.56
C THR A 238 -20.58 -31.92 -10.95
N VAL A 239 -21.74 -32.37 -10.51
CA VAL A 239 -22.30 -33.69 -10.83
C VAL A 239 -23.66 -33.48 -11.48
N ILE A 240 -23.89 -34.13 -12.59
CA ILE A 240 -25.20 -34.21 -13.26
C ILE A 240 -25.72 -35.64 -13.11
N SER A 241 -26.91 -35.79 -12.55
CA SER A 241 -27.56 -37.07 -12.29
C SER A 241 -29.00 -37.06 -12.80
N GLY A 242 -29.65 -38.21 -12.78
CA GLY A 242 -31.03 -38.37 -13.26
C GLY A 242 -31.13 -38.82 -14.72
N ASP A 243 -32.24 -38.53 -15.37
CA ASP A 243 -32.53 -38.93 -16.76
C ASP A 243 -33.58 -38.01 -17.40
N GLY A 244 -33.85 -38.23 -18.69
CA GLY A 244 -34.84 -37.46 -19.43
C GLY A 244 -36.32 -37.78 -19.09
N VAL A 245 -36.58 -38.77 -18.23
CA VAL A 245 -37.93 -39.14 -17.78
C VAL A 245 -38.25 -38.57 -16.40
N SER A 246 -37.37 -38.84 -15.45
CA SER A 246 -37.54 -38.38 -14.05
C SER A 246 -37.03 -36.94 -13.81
N GLY A 247 -36.28 -36.42 -14.75
CA GLY A 247 -35.63 -35.13 -14.70
C GLY A 247 -34.15 -35.22 -14.31
N TYR A 248 -33.37 -34.32 -14.87
CA TYR A 248 -31.96 -34.15 -14.52
C TYR A 248 -31.78 -33.23 -13.33
N VAL A 249 -30.79 -33.52 -12.53
CA VAL A 249 -30.37 -32.69 -11.38
C VAL A 249 -28.91 -32.28 -11.55
N ILE A 250 -28.63 -31.01 -11.47
CA ILE A 250 -27.27 -30.47 -11.40
C ILE A 250 -26.95 -30.17 -9.96
N SER A 251 -25.97 -30.87 -9.39
CA SER A 251 -25.45 -30.65 -8.06
C SER A 251 -24.06 -30.02 -8.15
N VAL A 252 -23.88 -28.88 -7.53
CA VAL A 252 -22.62 -28.12 -7.51
C VAL A 252 -22.18 -27.90 -6.07
N SER A 253 -21.03 -28.47 -5.74
CA SER A 253 -20.37 -28.28 -4.45
C SER A 253 -19.23 -27.29 -4.60
N ALA A 254 -19.15 -26.32 -3.72
CA ALA A 254 -18.07 -25.33 -3.70
C ALA A 254 -17.31 -25.41 -2.37
N THR A 255 -15.97 -25.43 -2.44
CA THR A 255 -15.07 -25.39 -1.30
C THR A 255 -14.09 -24.22 -1.51
N THR A 256 -13.99 -23.33 -0.54
CA THR A 256 -13.13 -22.15 -0.61
C THR A 256 -11.82 -22.36 0.13
N GLU A 257 -10.76 -21.61 -0.23
CA GLU A 257 -9.47 -21.65 0.46
C GLU A 257 -9.54 -21.23 1.93
N ASP A 258 -10.58 -20.47 2.33
CA ASP A 258 -10.86 -20.08 3.71
C ASP A 258 -11.79 -21.08 4.44
N GLY A 259 -12.01 -22.23 3.84
CA GLY A 259 -12.67 -23.40 4.45
C GLY A 259 -14.19 -23.38 4.43
N ARG A 260 -14.82 -22.39 3.84
CA ARG A 260 -16.27 -22.38 3.64
C ARG A 260 -16.67 -23.43 2.63
N ARG A 261 -17.80 -24.07 2.83
CA ARG A 261 -18.34 -25.10 1.94
C ARG A 261 -19.83 -24.94 1.78
N THR A 262 -20.32 -25.21 0.57
CA THR A 262 -21.75 -25.27 0.28
C THR A 262 -22.02 -26.20 -0.88
N THR A 263 -23.22 -26.76 -0.92
CA THR A 263 -23.71 -27.56 -2.05
C THR A 263 -25.08 -27.06 -2.44
N ILE A 264 -25.33 -26.97 -3.75
CA ILE A 264 -26.62 -26.60 -4.31
C ILE A 264 -27.00 -27.67 -5.31
N SER A 265 -28.23 -28.16 -5.23
CA SER A 265 -28.80 -29.04 -6.21
C SER A 265 -30.02 -28.39 -6.87
N CYS A 266 -30.07 -28.36 -8.18
CA CYS A 266 -31.12 -27.71 -8.94
C CYS A 266 -31.67 -28.69 -9.99
N ASN A 267 -32.99 -28.72 -10.15
CA ASN A 267 -33.64 -29.45 -11.23
C ASN A 267 -33.31 -28.73 -12.56
N ALA A 268 -32.82 -29.50 -13.53
CA ALA A 268 -32.39 -29.03 -14.85
C ALA A 268 -33.38 -29.41 -15.96
N GLY A 269 -34.57 -29.87 -15.60
CA GLY A 269 -35.60 -30.29 -16.56
C GLY A 269 -35.38 -31.72 -17.10
N THR A 270 -36.10 -32.05 -18.15
CA THR A 270 -36.07 -33.38 -18.79
C THR A 270 -35.46 -33.37 -20.18
N ASP A 271 -35.24 -32.18 -20.76
CA ASP A 271 -34.76 -32.02 -22.13
C ASP A 271 -33.25 -32.31 -22.25
N PRO A 272 -32.80 -33.30 -23.03
CA PRO A 272 -31.40 -33.54 -23.27
C PRO A 272 -30.80 -32.49 -24.21
N ALA A 273 -29.52 -32.17 -24.02
CA ALA A 273 -28.80 -31.27 -24.92
C ALA A 273 -28.54 -31.93 -26.27
N ARG A 274 -28.76 -31.20 -27.36
CA ARG A 274 -28.45 -31.64 -28.72
C ARG A 274 -26.96 -31.88 -28.97
N ASN A 275 -26.12 -31.18 -28.30
CA ASN A 275 -24.66 -31.31 -28.38
C ASN A 275 -24.07 -31.37 -26.97
N ALA A 276 -23.73 -32.58 -26.54
CA ALA A 276 -23.24 -32.86 -25.19
C ALA A 276 -21.90 -32.17 -24.90
N GLU A 277 -20.94 -32.16 -25.85
CA GLU A 277 -19.62 -31.58 -25.63
C GLU A 277 -19.69 -30.05 -25.50
N MET A 278 -20.49 -29.42 -26.33
CA MET A 278 -20.73 -27.98 -26.24
C MET A 278 -21.40 -27.62 -24.90
N MET A 279 -22.34 -28.46 -24.42
CA MET A 279 -23.03 -28.26 -23.16
C MET A 279 -22.08 -28.46 -21.97
N LYS A 280 -21.23 -29.48 -21.98
CA LYS A 280 -20.16 -29.65 -20.96
C LYS A 280 -19.29 -28.41 -20.83
N SER A 281 -18.77 -27.95 -21.98
CA SER A 281 -17.94 -26.75 -22.03
C SER A 281 -18.66 -25.51 -21.50
N MET A 282 -19.95 -25.37 -21.80
CA MET A 282 -20.77 -24.25 -21.32
C MET A 282 -21.01 -24.36 -19.82
N VAL A 283 -21.31 -25.52 -19.26
CA VAL A 283 -21.53 -25.73 -17.81
C VAL A 283 -20.25 -25.36 -17.03
N SER A 284 -19.12 -25.99 -17.36
CA SER A 284 -17.83 -25.68 -16.73
C SER A 284 -17.46 -24.21 -16.91
N GLY A 285 -17.58 -23.68 -18.13
CA GLY A 285 -17.20 -22.29 -18.42
C GLY A 285 -18.09 -21.24 -17.75
N GLN A 286 -19.36 -21.52 -17.44
CA GLN A 286 -20.22 -20.57 -16.72
C GLN A 286 -20.10 -20.70 -15.21
N LEU A 287 -19.90 -21.90 -14.68
CA LEU A 287 -19.69 -22.11 -13.24
C LEU A 287 -18.31 -21.62 -12.77
N CYS A 288 -17.28 -21.74 -13.61
CA CYS A 288 -15.90 -21.33 -13.31
C CYS A 288 -15.62 -19.83 -13.57
N LYS A 289 -16.57 -18.96 -13.22
CA LYS A 289 -16.41 -17.51 -13.26
C LYS A 289 -16.48 -16.92 -11.86
N SER A 290 -15.98 -15.71 -11.70
CA SER A 290 -16.10 -14.99 -10.42
C SER A 290 -17.54 -14.61 -10.11
N SER A 291 -17.93 -14.68 -8.83
CA SER A 291 -19.21 -14.20 -8.30
C SER A 291 -18.97 -13.64 -6.88
N GLY A 292 -19.37 -12.38 -6.64
CA GLY A 292 -19.06 -11.73 -5.37
C GLY A 292 -17.54 -11.63 -5.17
N ILE A 293 -17.09 -12.17 -4.04
CA ILE A 293 -15.66 -12.23 -3.68
C ILE A 293 -15.01 -13.58 -4.05
N TYR A 294 -15.73 -14.49 -4.68
CA TYR A 294 -15.25 -15.83 -5.00
C TYR A 294 -14.79 -15.93 -6.45
N ASN A 295 -13.67 -16.59 -6.65
CA ASN A 295 -13.16 -16.97 -7.97
C ASN A 295 -13.25 -18.48 -8.11
N PHE A 296 -14.32 -18.93 -8.74
CA PHE A 296 -14.59 -20.35 -8.90
C PHE A 296 -13.71 -20.98 -9.98
N ARG A 297 -13.16 -22.13 -9.68
CA ARG A 297 -12.36 -22.96 -10.57
C ARG A 297 -12.82 -24.41 -10.48
N GLU A 298 -12.76 -25.13 -11.55
CA GLU A 298 -13.07 -26.55 -11.56
C GLU A 298 -12.02 -27.34 -10.78
N ALA A 299 -12.47 -28.09 -9.76
CA ALA A 299 -11.61 -28.96 -8.97
C ALA A 299 -11.38 -30.31 -9.67
N LYS A 300 -12.45 -30.80 -10.28
CA LYS A 300 -12.48 -32.06 -11.04
C LYS A 300 -13.34 -31.87 -12.28
N PRO A 301 -13.07 -32.59 -13.40
CA PRO A 301 -13.92 -32.56 -14.58
C PRO A 301 -15.37 -32.83 -14.21
N LEU A 302 -16.30 -32.20 -14.96
CA LEU A 302 -17.73 -32.39 -14.82
C LEU A 302 -18.08 -33.88 -14.83
N GLN A 303 -18.66 -34.36 -13.75
CA GLN A 303 -19.08 -35.73 -13.58
C GLN A 303 -20.51 -35.91 -14.10
N ILE A 304 -20.70 -36.91 -14.95
CA ILE A 304 -22.01 -37.28 -15.53
C ILE A 304 -22.38 -38.65 -14.96
N ASP A 305 -23.42 -38.63 -14.14
CA ASP A 305 -23.97 -39.82 -13.47
C ASP A 305 -25.47 -39.95 -13.84
N THR A 306 -25.75 -39.93 -15.13
CA THR A 306 -27.10 -40.03 -15.69
C THR A 306 -27.34 -41.44 -16.19
N THR A 307 -28.55 -41.97 -15.99
CA THR A 307 -28.90 -43.36 -16.39
C THR A 307 -29.03 -43.53 -17.91
N ASP A 308 -29.26 -42.42 -18.62
CA ASP A 308 -29.39 -42.38 -20.09
C ASP A 308 -28.12 -41.87 -20.80
N ASN A 309 -27.04 -41.61 -20.07
CA ASN A 309 -25.78 -41.02 -20.56
C ASN A 309 -25.94 -39.67 -21.27
N ASN A 310 -27.07 -39.00 -21.08
CA ASN A 310 -27.32 -37.67 -21.64
C ASN A 310 -26.98 -36.56 -20.67
N ILE A 311 -26.86 -35.35 -21.20
CA ILE A 311 -26.64 -34.10 -20.42
C ILE A 311 -27.87 -33.22 -20.65
N PRO A 312 -28.47 -32.61 -19.64
CA PRO A 312 -29.60 -31.71 -19.80
C PRO A 312 -29.23 -30.46 -20.59
N PHE A 313 -30.19 -29.96 -21.34
CA PHE A 313 -30.11 -28.64 -21.91
C PHE A 313 -30.35 -27.60 -20.79
N VAL A 314 -29.38 -26.74 -20.54
CA VAL A 314 -29.52 -25.63 -19.56
C VAL A 314 -29.09 -24.31 -20.18
N SER A 315 -29.73 -23.22 -19.75
CA SER A 315 -29.38 -21.89 -20.22
C SER A 315 -28.21 -21.31 -19.42
N SER A 316 -27.47 -20.38 -20.02
CA SER A 316 -26.44 -19.61 -19.30
C SER A 316 -27.02 -18.83 -18.13
N ALA A 317 -28.28 -18.38 -18.20
CA ALA A 317 -28.99 -17.71 -17.13
C ALA A 317 -29.19 -18.61 -15.91
N PHE A 318 -29.56 -19.86 -16.14
CA PHE A 318 -29.72 -20.89 -15.11
C PHE A 318 -28.39 -21.14 -14.36
N LEU A 319 -27.30 -21.37 -15.10
CA LEU A 319 -25.97 -21.59 -14.51
C LEU A 319 -25.45 -20.37 -13.77
N ASN A 320 -25.73 -19.17 -14.26
CA ASN A 320 -25.43 -17.94 -13.56
C ASN A 320 -26.23 -17.78 -12.26
N GLY A 321 -27.45 -18.29 -12.22
CA GLY A 321 -28.29 -18.40 -11.02
C GLY A 321 -27.61 -19.28 -9.96
N ILE A 322 -27.22 -20.50 -10.34
CA ILE A 322 -26.50 -21.42 -9.45
C ILE A 322 -25.24 -20.77 -8.88
N ARG A 323 -24.40 -20.15 -9.74
CA ARG A 323 -23.17 -19.49 -9.30
C ARG A 323 -23.43 -18.35 -8.31
N ARG A 324 -24.47 -17.53 -8.49
CA ARG A 324 -24.85 -16.49 -7.53
C ARG A 324 -25.30 -17.09 -6.20
N SER A 325 -26.15 -18.10 -6.25
CA SER A 325 -26.62 -18.79 -5.04
C SER A 325 -25.49 -19.48 -4.27
N LEU A 326 -24.48 -20.05 -4.99
CA LEU A 326 -23.27 -20.56 -4.34
C LEU A 326 -22.55 -19.45 -3.56
N ALA A 327 -22.34 -18.28 -4.18
CA ALA A 327 -21.69 -17.15 -3.52
C ALA A 327 -22.47 -16.68 -2.30
N GLU A 328 -23.79 -16.51 -2.42
CA GLU A 328 -24.68 -16.09 -1.32
C GLU A 328 -24.69 -17.11 -0.17
N ASN A 329 -24.64 -18.39 -0.47
CA ASN A 329 -24.60 -19.43 0.56
C ASN A 329 -23.23 -19.50 1.25
N LEU A 330 -22.14 -19.33 0.49
CA LEU A 330 -20.80 -19.23 1.06
C LEU A 330 -20.66 -18.02 1.98
N ASP A 331 -21.29 -16.88 1.67
CA ASP A 331 -21.27 -15.69 2.52
C ASP A 331 -21.92 -15.94 3.91
N LYS A 332 -22.83 -16.89 4.00
CA LYS A 332 -23.50 -17.28 5.27
C LYS A 332 -22.65 -18.26 6.09
N GLN A 333 -21.60 -18.87 5.53
CA GLN A 333 -20.78 -19.85 6.22
C GLN A 333 -19.67 -19.15 7.05
N PRO A 334 -19.32 -19.71 8.22
CA PRO A 334 -18.22 -19.21 8.99
C PRO A 334 -16.88 -19.41 8.27
N VAL A 335 -16.02 -18.42 8.33
CA VAL A 335 -14.63 -18.52 7.85
C VAL A 335 -13.81 -19.30 8.85
N LEU A 336 -13.02 -20.27 8.39
CA LEU A 336 -12.05 -20.93 9.25
C LEU A 336 -11.00 -19.90 9.72
N SER A 337 -10.88 -19.74 11.03
CA SER A 337 -9.74 -18.99 11.57
C SER A 337 -8.46 -19.79 11.30
N ARG A 338 -7.43 -19.14 10.75
CA ARG A 338 -6.11 -19.77 10.72
C ARG A 338 -5.60 -19.92 12.15
N PRO A 339 -5.10 -21.11 12.53
CA PRO A 339 -4.53 -21.25 13.86
C PRO A 339 -3.38 -20.26 14.00
N LEU A 340 -3.34 -19.55 15.12
CA LEU A 340 -2.18 -18.77 15.50
C LEU A 340 -0.99 -19.71 15.56
N LEU A 341 0.14 -19.30 15.02
CA LEU A 341 1.38 -20.05 15.19
C LEU A 341 1.63 -20.14 16.69
N ASN A 342 1.83 -21.35 17.21
CA ASN A 342 2.27 -21.50 18.57
C ASN A 342 3.53 -20.67 18.79
N LEU A 343 3.53 -19.83 19.81
CA LEU A 343 4.76 -19.22 20.28
C LEU A 343 5.77 -20.34 20.44
N ARG A 344 6.91 -20.23 19.76
CA ARG A 344 8.00 -21.18 19.99
C ARG A 344 8.32 -21.13 21.48
N SER A 345 7.95 -22.15 22.19
CA SER A 345 8.44 -22.40 23.56
C SER A 345 9.96 -22.52 23.42
N GLY A 346 10.69 -21.46 23.76
CA GLY A 346 12.15 -21.49 23.66
C GLY A 346 12.78 -20.22 23.08
N HIS A 347 12.06 -19.14 22.88
CA HIS A 347 12.71 -17.86 22.96
C HIS A 347 13.14 -17.66 24.40
N ASN A 348 14.37 -18.11 24.68
CA ASN A 348 15.13 -17.49 25.74
C ASN A 348 15.02 -15.99 25.49
N SER A 349 14.21 -15.29 26.26
CA SER A 349 14.34 -13.84 26.38
C SER A 349 15.85 -13.63 26.49
N PRO A 350 16.43 -12.69 25.72
CA PRO A 350 17.85 -12.43 25.88
C PRO A 350 18.07 -12.21 27.35
N THR A 351 18.75 -13.17 28.00
CA THR A 351 19.10 -13.16 29.43
C THR A 351 20.17 -12.08 29.70
N GLY A 352 20.45 -11.23 28.72
CA GLY A 352 21.14 -10.00 28.95
C GLY A 352 20.22 -9.05 29.69
N SER A 353 20.35 -8.96 31.01
CA SER A 353 19.81 -7.85 31.76
C SER A 353 20.29 -6.58 31.03
N ILE A 354 19.38 -5.82 30.45
CA ILE A 354 19.69 -4.47 29.99
C ILE A 354 20.12 -3.74 31.25
N LEU A 355 21.42 -3.46 31.39
CA LEU A 355 21.95 -2.67 32.47
C LEU A 355 21.42 -1.25 32.26
N LEU A 356 20.37 -0.91 32.97
CA LEU A 356 19.87 0.45 33.00
C LEU A 356 20.82 1.30 33.88
N PRO A 357 20.97 2.58 33.58
CA PRO A 357 21.69 3.49 34.45
C PRO A 357 21.05 3.55 35.84
N ALA A 358 21.86 3.78 36.88
CA ALA A 358 21.35 3.94 38.23
C ALA A 358 20.39 5.14 38.38
N HIS A 359 20.55 6.15 37.54
CA HIS A 359 19.68 7.32 37.41
C HIS A 359 19.08 7.38 36.00
N LEU A 360 17.75 7.43 35.88
CA LEU A 360 17.04 7.63 34.63
C LEU A 360 16.57 9.10 34.55
N ASN A 361 17.03 9.80 33.53
CA ASN A 361 16.63 11.19 33.30
C ASN A 361 15.31 11.28 32.49
N TYR A 362 14.80 12.49 32.27
CA TYR A 362 13.55 12.77 31.55
C TYR A 362 13.41 12.12 30.15
N LYS A 363 14.52 11.74 29.52
CA LYS A 363 14.51 11.09 28.18
C LYS A 363 13.91 9.67 28.19
N TYR A 364 13.79 9.06 29.37
CA TYR A 364 13.12 7.76 29.54
C TYR A 364 11.59 7.85 29.57
N ASN A 365 11.04 9.07 29.49
CA ASN A 365 9.59 9.33 29.36
C ASN A 365 8.74 8.69 30.46
N VAL A 366 9.17 8.74 31.68
CA VAL A 366 8.44 8.16 32.81
C VAL A 366 7.35 9.15 33.27
N ALA A 367 6.13 8.92 32.82
CA ALA A 367 5.01 9.85 33.00
C ALA A 367 3.97 9.41 34.05
N ASN A 368 4.16 8.27 34.71
CA ASN A 368 3.25 7.77 35.73
C ASN A 368 3.94 6.89 36.78
N SER A 369 3.26 6.69 37.91
CA SER A 369 3.79 5.92 39.05
C SER A 369 4.07 4.46 38.72
N LEU A 370 3.23 3.80 37.91
CA LEU A 370 3.41 2.39 37.55
C LEU A 370 4.68 2.18 36.71
N ALA A 371 4.93 3.06 35.73
CA ALA A 371 6.17 3.02 34.96
C ALA A 371 7.41 3.25 35.86
N ARG A 372 7.31 4.21 36.78
CA ARG A 372 8.37 4.49 37.76
C ARG A 372 8.67 3.27 38.63
N GLU A 373 7.65 2.63 39.15
CA GLU A 373 7.79 1.42 39.98
C GLU A 373 8.48 0.28 39.21
N ILE A 374 8.16 0.07 37.93
CA ILE A 374 8.84 -0.94 37.12
C ILE A 374 10.34 -0.67 37.01
N TYR A 375 10.75 0.58 36.78
CA TYR A 375 12.16 0.94 36.67
C TYR A 375 12.90 0.78 38.00
N ILE A 376 12.29 1.16 39.11
CA ILE A 376 12.88 1.02 40.43
C ILE A 376 12.94 -0.47 40.86
N SER A 377 11.81 -1.18 40.77
CA SER A 377 11.72 -2.56 41.30
C SER A 377 12.41 -3.59 40.40
N ARG A 378 12.15 -3.55 39.09
CA ARG A 378 12.69 -4.52 38.13
C ARG A 378 13.96 -4.03 37.45
N GLY A 379 14.04 -2.73 37.13
CA GLY A 379 15.17 -2.10 36.49
C GLY A 379 16.33 -1.82 37.45
N LYS A 380 16.12 -1.94 38.78
CA LYS A 380 17.09 -1.65 39.86
C LYS A 380 17.69 -0.23 39.75
N CYS A 381 16.89 0.71 39.27
CA CYS A 381 17.30 2.11 39.18
C CYS A 381 17.15 2.77 40.56
N ASN A 382 18.14 3.58 40.98
CA ASN A 382 18.08 4.28 42.24
C ASN A 382 17.13 5.47 42.20
N THR A 383 17.15 6.22 41.07
CA THR A 383 16.35 7.41 40.87
C THR A 383 15.81 7.47 39.43
N VAL A 384 14.62 8.05 39.27
CA VAL A 384 13.93 8.18 38.02
C VAL A 384 13.28 9.57 37.96
N ASP A 385 13.72 10.38 37.00
CA ASP A 385 13.10 11.70 36.75
C ASP A 385 11.74 11.54 36.06
N ASP A 386 10.90 12.53 36.24
CA ASP A 386 9.65 12.63 35.47
C ASP A 386 9.92 12.93 33.99
N ALA A 387 9.01 12.48 33.12
CA ALA A 387 9.00 12.89 31.73
C ALA A 387 8.96 14.41 31.61
N TYR A 388 9.57 14.96 30.57
CA TYR A 388 9.60 16.41 30.34
C TYR A 388 8.20 17.06 30.36
N GLU A 389 7.16 16.33 29.94
CA GLU A 389 5.77 16.81 29.93
C GLU A 389 5.17 16.99 31.33
N ILE A 390 5.72 16.28 32.32
CA ILE A 390 5.30 16.38 33.73
C ILE A 390 6.13 17.45 34.45
N SER A 391 7.45 17.44 34.25
CA SER A 391 8.37 18.36 34.90
C SER A 391 9.26 19.05 33.85
N HIS A 392 8.92 20.29 33.51
CA HIS A 392 9.64 21.05 32.50
C HIS A 392 11.03 21.46 33.02
N ILE A 393 12.06 21.05 32.29
CA ILE A 393 13.46 21.38 32.58
C ILE A 393 13.93 22.43 31.57
N ARG A 394 14.38 23.61 32.06
CA ARG A 394 14.93 24.65 31.19
C ARG A 394 16.22 24.16 30.51
N GLY A 395 16.30 24.30 29.19
CA GLY A 395 17.45 23.86 28.41
C GLY A 395 17.47 22.35 28.09
N ALA A 396 16.39 21.63 28.39
CA ALA A 396 16.29 20.21 28.04
C ALA A 396 16.40 19.97 26.51
N GLU A 397 17.19 18.99 26.13
CA GLU A 397 17.31 18.54 24.76
C GLU A 397 16.07 17.70 24.41
N LEU A 398 15.14 18.25 23.61
CA LEU A 398 13.88 17.59 23.21
C LEU A 398 13.95 16.94 21.84
N MET A 399 14.89 17.37 21.01
CA MET A 399 15.09 16.85 19.67
C MET A 399 16.57 16.89 19.31
N ARG A 400 17.05 15.80 18.72
CA ARG A 400 18.39 15.75 18.14
C ARG A 400 18.28 15.56 16.64
N SER A 401 18.94 16.40 15.86
CA SER A 401 18.96 16.32 14.41
C SER A 401 20.33 15.92 13.88
N LYS A 402 20.41 15.65 12.57
CA LYS A 402 21.68 15.42 11.88
C LYS A 402 22.65 16.60 11.96
N TYR A 403 22.16 17.80 12.25
CA TYR A 403 22.92 19.05 12.28
C TYR A 403 23.28 19.50 13.72
N CYS A 404 22.92 18.71 14.71
CA CYS A 404 23.35 18.95 16.09
C CYS A 404 24.81 18.58 16.31
#